data_827ce8fdc2eb33d17570364f8f6ae6a9
#
_entry.id   827ce8fdc2eb33d17570364f8f6ae6a9
#
_cell.length_a   1.000
_cell.length_b   1.000
_cell.length_c   1.000
_cell.angle_alpha   90.00
_cell.angle_beta   90.00
_cell.angle_gamma   90.00
#
_symmetry.space_group_name_H-M   'P 1'
#
loop_
_entity.id
_entity.type
_entity.pdbx_description
1 polymer ?
#
loop_
_entity_poly.entity_id
_entity_poly.type
_entity_poly.pdbx_seq_one_letter_code
_entity_poly.pdbx_strand_id
1 'polypeptide(L)'
;MKKAKKRLQGFFYHLFIIAFGFLMLYPILWMVSSSFKDNLEIFGTASLIPKNFKFDNYINGWKGVGGVPFVVFFRNSFYYTILATIGTVFSSALVAYGFARNKFFGRKFWFVCMLLTMMLPYQVVMIPQFIIFFKLGWVNSFKPLIIPMFAGQPFFIFLMMQFIRGLPIELDESAKIDGCNRFQIFTRVIFPLITPVLITSTIFQFYWKWDDFIGPLLFLNSPKLYTVSLALRMFSDPMTSTDWGAIFAMGTLSLLPILLVFLIFQKHLVEGISTTGLKG
;
A
#
# COMPACT_ATOMS: atom_id res chain seq x y z
N MET A 1 -31.33 -38.79 -3.45
CA MET A 1 -29.89 -38.92 -3.72
C MET A 1 -29.21 -37.64 -4.22
N LYS A 2 -29.72 -36.89 -5.22
CA LYS A 2 -29.09 -35.63 -5.74
C LYS A 2 -28.89 -34.54 -4.68
N LYS A 3 -29.85 -34.32 -3.74
CA LYS A 3 -29.72 -33.32 -2.65
C LYS A 3 -28.63 -33.67 -1.62
N ALA A 4 -28.49 -34.96 -1.27
CA ALA A 4 -27.44 -35.40 -0.34
C ALA A 4 -26.05 -35.25 -0.96
N LYS A 5 -25.88 -35.59 -2.26
CA LYS A 5 -24.62 -35.39 -2.99
C LYS A 5 -24.20 -33.90 -3.08
N LYS A 6 -25.17 -32.99 -3.33
CA LYS A 6 -24.92 -31.52 -3.31
C LYS A 6 -24.50 -31.00 -1.93
N ARG A 7 -25.13 -31.50 -0.85
CA ARG A 7 -24.76 -31.13 0.53
C ARG A 7 -23.34 -31.61 0.89
N LEU A 8 -23.02 -32.85 0.49
CA LEU A 8 -21.71 -33.45 0.73
C LEU A 8 -20.61 -32.69 -0.05
N GLN A 9 -20.86 -32.34 -1.31
CA GLN A 9 -19.95 -31.50 -2.11
C GLN A 9 -19.76 -30.12 -1.49
N GLY A 10 -20.84 -29.48 -1.00
CA GLY A 10 -20.77 -28.20 -0.29
C GLY A 10 -19.94 -28.31 0.99
N PHE A 11 -20.10 -29.40 1.76
CA PHE A 11 -19.32 -29.62 2.98
C PHE A 11 -17.82 -29.74 2.69
N PHE A 12 -17.42 -30.58 1.71
CA PHE A 12 -16.00 -30.70 1.34
C PHE A 12 -15.43 -29.41 0.77
N TYR A 13 -16.22 -28.64 0.01
CA TYR A 13 -15.80 -27.34 -0.49
C TYR A 13 -15.52 -26.36 0.65
N HIS A 14 -16.41 -26.22 1.63
CA HIS A 14 -16.20 -25.36 2.78
C HIS A 14 -15.07 -25.85 3.67
N LEU A 15 -14.94 -27.15 3.89
CA LEU A 15 -13.85 -27.74 4.64
C LEU A 15 -12.48 -27.41 3.99
N PHE A 16 -12.41 -27.55 2.66
CA PHE A 16 -11.21 -27.19 1.90
C PHE A 16 -10.87 -25.70 2.03
N ILE A 17 -11.87 -24.80 1.88
CA ILE A 17 -11.65 -23.36 2.02
C ILE A 17 -11.17 -23.00 3.42
N ILE A 18 -11.79 -23.59 4.47
CA ILE A 18 -11.41 -23.34 5.86
C ILE A 18 -9.98 -23.84 6.13
N ALA A 19 -9.67 -25.06 5.71
CA ALA A 19 -8.33 -25.63 5.89
C ALA A 19 -7.25 -24.83 5.16
N PHE A 20 -7.54 -24.44 3.91
CA PHE A 20 -6.64 -23.60 3.11
C PHE A 20 -6.50 -22.19 3.70
N GLY A 21 -7.60 -21.60 4.17
CA GLY A 21 -7.59 -20.30 4.87
C GLY A 21 -6.75 -20.34 6.14
N PHE A 22 -6.86 -21.40 6.94
CA PHE A 22 -6.04 -21.60 8.13
C PHE A 22 -4.56 -21.75 7.76
N LEU A 23 -4.23 -22.51 6.71
CA LEU A 23 -2.85 -22.64 6.23
C LEU A 23 -2.27 -21.30 5.80
N MET A 24 -3.05 -20.44 5.13
CA MET A 24 -2.61 -19.11 4.71
C MET A 24 -2.44 -18.15 5.90
N LEU A 25 -3.27 -18.27 6.93
CA LEU A 25 -3.17 -17.45 8.14
C LEU A 25 -2.08 -17.93 9.11
N TYR A 26 -1.62 -19.16 8.97
CA TYR A 26 -0.65 -19.75 9.91
C TYR A 26 0.60 -18.90 10.14
N PRO A 27 1.29 -18.34 9.11
CA PRO A 27 2.46 -17.49 9.32
C PRO A 27 2.16 -16.25 10.17
N ILE A 28 0.98 -15.64 9.95
CA ILE A 28 0.54 -14.46 10.72
C ILE A 28 0.24 -14.85 12.16
N LEU A 29 -0.50 -15.95 12.37
CA LEU A 29 -0.80 -16.49 13.70
C LEU A 29 0.48 -16.86 14.45
N TRP A 30 1.45 -17.46 13.75
CA TRP A 30 2.74 -17.81 14.32
C TRP A 30 3.54 -16.55 14.71
N MET A 31 3.55 -15.52 13.88
CA MET A 31 4.19 -14.22 14.17
C MET A 31 3.56 -13.57 15.41
N VAL A 32 2.21 -13.50 15.47
CA VAL A 32 1.49 -12.97 16.63
C VAL A 32 1.78 -13.80 17.89
N SER A 33 1.77 -15.12 17.79
CA SER A 33 2.15 -16.00 18.89
C SER A 33 3.58 -15.76 19.34
N SER A 34 4.53 -15.66 18.40
CA SER A 34 5.96 -15.46 18.68
C SER A 34 6.25 -14.11 19.33
N SER A 35 5.38 -13.11 19.13
CA SER A 35 5.51 -11.83 19.82
C SER A 35 5.34 -11.91 21.34
N PHE A 36 4.80 -13.01 21.85
CA PHE A 36 4.63 -13.29 23.29
C PHE A 36 5.60 -14.33 23.84
N LYS A 37 6.56 -14.84 23.03
CA LYS A 37 7.52 -15.88 23.40
C LYS A 37 8.91 -15.29 23.66
N ASP A 38 9.75 -16.05 24.37
CA ASP A 38 11.18 -15.76 24.41
C ASP A 38 11.93 -16.37 23.21
N ASN A 39 13.17 -15.94 23.00
CA ASN A 39 13.99 -16.39 21.87
C ASN A 39 14.16 -17.90 21.81
N LEU A 40 14.30 -18.56 22.97
CA LEU A 40 14.47 -20.02 23.03
C LEU A 40 13.19 -20.74 22.63
N GLU A 41 12.04 -20.24 23.04
CA GLU A 41 10.75 -20.83 22.67
C GLU A 41 10.41 -20.60 21.20
N ILE A 42 10.74 -19.42 20.65
CA ILE A 42 10.48 -19.07 19.24
C ILE A 42 11.13 -20.10 18.30
N PHE A 43 12.40 -20.45 18.57
CA PHE A 43 13.15 -21.37 17.71
C PHE A 43 13.09 -22.83 18.17
N GLY A 44 12.73 -23.07 19.44
CA GLY A 44 12.70 -24.41 20.01
C GLY A 44 11.39 -25.16 19.80
N THR A 45 10.27 -24.46 19.49
CA THR A 45 8.96 -25.10 19.38
C THR A 45 8.13 -24.53 18.23
N ALA A 46 7.40 -25.40 17.53
CA ALA A 46 6.42 -24.98 16.50
C ALA A 46 5.03 -24.66 17.09
N SER A 47 4.87 -24.67 18.43
CA SER A 47 3.59 -24.40 19.08
C SER A 47 3.09 -22.99 18.78
N LEU A 48 1.79 -22.86 18.49
CA LEU A 48 1.13 -21.55 18.38
C LEU A 48 0.74 -20.96 19.73
N ILE A 49 0.76 -21.75 20.82
CA ILE A 49 0.40 -21.28 22.16
C ILE A 49 1.68 -21.07 22.95
N PRO A 50 1.99 -19.82 23.41
CA PRO A 50 3.13 -19.56 24.27
C PRO A 50 3.03 -20.34 25.59
N LYS A 51 4.13 -20.90 26.06
CA LYS A 51 4.17 -21.51 27.39
C LYS A 51 4.03 -20.45 28.49
N ASN A 52 4.71 -19.32 28.30
CA ASN A 52 4.63 -18.17 29.17
C ASN A 52 4.42 -16.91 28.32
N PHE A 53 3.36 -16.15 28.60
CA PHE A 53 3.09 -14.90 27.88
C PHE A 53 4.04 -13.79 28.32
N LYS A 54 4.96 -13.38 27.43
CA LYS A 54 5.92 -12.29 27.67
C LYS A 54 5.44 -11.00 27.01
N PHE A 55 4.77 -10.16 27.79
CA PHE A 55 4.37 -8.82 27.35
C PHE A 55 5.55 -7.84 27.26
N ASP A 56 6.67 -8.16 27.92
CA ASP A 56 7.90 -7.36 27.88
C ASP A 56 8.46 -7.17 26.47
N ASN A 57 8.18 -8.08 25.53
CA ASN A 57 8.56 -7.95 24.15
C ASN A 57 7.99 -6.68 23.51
N TYR A 58 6.73 -6.34 23.83
CA TYR A 58 6.09 -5.11 23.35
C TYR A 58 6.69 -3.87 24.02
N ILE A 59 6.97 -3.93 25.33
CA ILE A 59 7.58 -2.84 26.08
C ILE A 59 9.00 -2.57 25.56
N ASN A 60 9.79 -3.62 25.37
CA ASN A 60 11.16 -3.51 24.90
C ASN A 60 11.21 -3.05 23.43
N GLY A 61 10.37 -3.63 22.56
CA GLY A 61 10.27 -3.20 21.19
C GLY A 61 9.84 -1.73 21.06
N TRP A 62 8.93 -1.25 21.92
CA TRP A 62 8.48 0.13 21.91
C TRP A 62 9.54 1.13 22.36
N LYS A 63 10.50 0.72 23.19
CA LYS A 63 11.69 1.53 23.50
C LYS A 63 12.50 1.87 22.26
N GLY A 64 12.33 1.07 21.19
CA GLY A 64 12.96 1.28 19.90
C GLY A 64 14.37 0.74 19.79
N VAL A 65 15.11 1.23 18.80
CA VAL A 65 16.46 0.76 18.48
C VAL A 65 17.35 1.94 18.11
N GLY A 66 18.66 1.82 18.39
CA GLY A 66 19.62 2.89 18.09
C GLY A 66 19.35 4.20 18.83
N GLY A 67 18.74 4.15 20.00
CA GLY A 67 18.36 5.32 20.80
C GLY A 67 17.15 6.10 20.27
N VAL A 68 16.39 5.53 19.30
CA VAL A 68 15.19 6.13 18.74
C VAL A 68 13.96 5.30 19.13
N PRO A 69 12.97 5.89 19.85
CA PRO A 69 11.75 5.18 20.23
C PRO A 69 10.92 4.74 19.01
N PHE A 70 10.26 3.58 19.09
CA PHE A 70 9.52 3.00 17.96
C PHE A 70 8.38 3.87 17.46
N VAL A 71 7.79 4.70 18.31
CA VAL A 71 6.77 5.70 17.95
C VAL A 71 7.25 6.67 16.88
N VAL A 72 8.55 6.98 16.83
CA VAL A 72 9.12 7.86 15.80
C VAL A 72 9.04 7.19 14.43
N PHE A 73 9.33 5.89 14.34
CA PHE A 73 9.25 5.13 13.10
C PHE A 73 7.81 5.02 12.59
N PHE A 74 6.83 4.81 13.50
CA PHE A 74 5.41 4.86 13.14
C PHE A 74 5.00 6.23 12.60
N ARG A 75 5.35 7.31 13.30
CA ARG A 75 5.06 8.68 12.85
C ARG A 75 5.64 8.95 11.46
N ASN A 76 6.89 8.54 11.24
CA ASN A 76 7.57 8.70 9.96
C ASN A 76 6.88 7.91 8.85
N SER A 77 6.50 6.64 9.12
CA SER A 77 5.76 5.81 8.16
C SER A 77 4.41 6.41 7.82
N PHE A 78 3.64 6.87 8.80
CA PHE A 78 2.36 7.53 8.54
C PHE A 78 2.54 8.82 7.73
N TYR A 79 3.50 9.66 8.12
CA TYR A 79 3.81 10.90 7.40
C TYR A 79 4.15 10.63 5.93
N TYR A 80 5.07 9.71 5.68
CA TYR A 80 5.48 9.31 4.34
C TYR A 80 4.30 8.73 3.55
N THR A 81 3.66 7.70 4.09
CA THR A 81 2.62 6.94 3.39
C THR A 81 1.40 7.80 3.09
N ILE A 82 0.91 8.60 4.03
CA ILE A 82 -0.27 9.44 3.83
C ILE A 82 0.01 10.51 2.76
N LEU A 83 1.12 11.24 2.86
CA LEU A 83 1.44 12.29 1.89
C LEU A 83 1.71 11.73 0.49
N ALA A 84 2.44 10.61 0.40
CA ALA A 84 2.68 9.93 -0.87
C ALA A 84 1.38 9.42 -1.48
N THR A 85 0.46 8.88 -0.68
CA THR A 85 -0.84 8.38 -1.16
C THR A 85 -1.72 9.51 -1.66
N ILE A 86 -1.87 10.59 -0.89
CA ILE A 86 -2.64 11.77 -1.31
C ILE A 86 -2.06 12.34 -2.61
N GLY A 87 -0.74 12.53 -2.66
CA GLY A 87 -0.07 13.05 -3.85
C GLY A 87 -0.34 12.19 -5.08
N THR A 88 -0.12 10.88 -4.96
CA THR A 88 -0.33 9.93 -6.07
C THR A 88 -1.78 9.88 -6.54
N VAL A 89 -2.73 9.72 -5.62
CA VAL A 89 -4.14 9.52 -5.99
C VAL A 89 -4.71 10.77 -6.65
N PHE A 90 -4.48 11.94 -6.05
CA PHE A 90 -4.99 13.20 -6.60
C PHE A 90 -4.36 13.55 -7.95
N SER A 91 -3.04 13.51 -8.05
CA SER A 91 -2.34 13.85 -9.29
C SER A 91 -2.66 12.84 -10.42
N SER A 92 -2.74 11.56 -10.09
CA SER A 92 -3.11 10.52 -11.06
C SER A 92 -4.55 10.70 -11.56
N ALA A 93 -5.50 11.07 -10.68
CA ALA A 93 -6.88 11.34 -11.06
C ALA A 93 -6.98 12.53 -12.03
N LEU A 94 -6.24 13.61 -11.74
CA LEU A 94 -6.21 14.80 -12.60
C LEU A 94 -5.64 14.48 -13.99
N VAL A 95 -4.53 13.74 -14.05
CA VAL A 95 -3.89 13.32 -15.31
C VAL A 95 -4.79 12.35 -16.07
N ALA A 96 -5.42 11.40 -15.36
CA ALA A 96 -6.36 10.44 -15.95
C ALA A 96 -7.56 11.14 -16.60
N TYR A 97 -8.14 12.15 -15.92
CA TYR A 97 -9.20 12.99 -16.51
C TYR A 97 -8.72 13.69 -17.77
N GLY A 98 -7.50 14.27 -17.75
CA GLY A 98 -6.90 14.88 -18.93
C GLY A 98 -6.81 13.91 -20.13
N PHE A 99 -6.33 12.69 -19.90
CA PHE A 99 -6.26 11.66 -20.95
C PHE A 99 -7.62 11.09 -21.34
N ALA A 100 -8.59 11.02 -20.44
CA ALA A 100 -9.89 10.45 -20.73
C ALA A 100 -10.78 11.40 -21.54
N ARG A 101 -10.87 12.67 -21.14
CA ARG A 101 -11.88 13.64 -21.60
C ARG A 101 -11.34 14.76 -22.49
N ASN A 102 -10.07 15.13 -22.34
CA ASN A 102 -9.53 16.26 -23.09
C ASN A 102 -8.87 15.82 -24.41
N LYS A 103 -9.08 16.62 -25.45
CA LYS A 103 -8.33 16.53 -26.72
C LYS A 103 -7.15 17.50 -26.63
N PHE A 104 -5.93 17.03 -26.78
CA PHE A 104 -4.71 17.83 -26.82
C PHE A 104 -3.70 17.26 -27.80
N PHE A 105 -2.76 18.11 -28.26
CA PHE A 105 -1.74 17.71 -29.21
C PHE A 105 -0.84 16.61 -28.62
N GLY A 106 -0.56 15.58 -29.40
CA GLY A 106 0.33 14.48 -28.98
C GLY A 106 -0.26 13.52 -27.94
N ARG A 107 -1.59 13.57 -27.65
CA ARG A 107 -2.23 12.71 -26.64
C ARG A 107 -1.87 11.22 -26.77
N LYS A 108 -1.89 10.68 -28.00
CA LYS A 108 -1.52 9.27 -28.24
C LYS A 108 -0.05 9.00 -27.92
N PHE A 109 0.83 9.91 -28.34
CA PHE A 109 2.26 9.82 -28.08
C PHE A 109 2.54 9.83 -26.57
N TRP A 110 2.03 10.81 -25.83
CA TRP A 110 2.22 10.90 -24.39
C TRP A 110 1.64 9.72 -23.62
N PHE A 111 0.51 9.20 -24.10
CA PHE A 111 -0.09 8.01 -23.53
C PHE A 111 0.81 6.77 -23.71
N VAL A 112 1.39 6.58 -24.89
CA VAL A 112 2.37 5.50 -25.13
C VAL A 112 3.62 5.68 -24.29
N CYS A 113 4.16 6.89 -24.19
CA CYS A 113 5.31 7.17 -23.30
C CYS A 113 4.99 6.81 -21.85
N MET A 114 3.80 7.17 -21.34
CA MET A 114 3.37 6.81 -19.99
C MET A 114 3.32 5.28 -19.81
N LEU A 115 2.77 4.54 -20.77
CA LEU A 115 2.74 3.07 -20.71
C LEU A 115 4.14 2.46 -20.73
N LEU A 116 5.05 3.00 -21.56
CA LEU A 116 6.43 2.54 -21.60
C LEU A 116 7.16 2.71 -20.25
N THR A 117 6.85 3.76 -19.50
CA THR A 117 7.45 3.94 -18.16
C THR A 117 7.04 2.85 -17.18
N MET A 118 5.86 2.23 -17.34
CA MET A 118 5.43 1.10 -16.50
C MET A 118 6.25 -0.17 -16.75
N MET A 119 6.85 -0.29 -17.95
CA MET A 119 7.66 -1.45 -18.32
C MET A 119 9.09 -1.37 -17.77
N LEU A 120 9.52 -0.21 -17.29
CA LEU A 120 10.85 -0.03 -16.73
C LEU A 120 10.91 -0.59 -15.30
N PRO A 121 11.75 -1.59 -15.03
CA PRO A 121 11.96 -2.07 -13.66
C PRO A 121 12.51 -0.95 -12.79
N TYR A 122 11.98 -0.84 -11.55
CA TYR A 122 12.44 0.19 -10.60
C TYR A 122 13.96 0.19 -10.39
N GLN A 123 14.58 -1.00 -10.40
CA GLN A 123 16.02 -1.18 -10.23
C GLN A 123 16.85 -0.44 -11.28
N VAL A 124 16.35 -0.29 -12.50
CA VAL A 124 17.03 0.43 -13.58
C VAL A 124 17.03 1.94 -13.34
N VAL A 125 15.93 2.47 -12.81
CA VAL A 125 15.77 3.92 -12.59
C VAL A 125 16.27 4.39 -11.22
N MET A 126 16.49 3.47 -10.29
CA MET A 126 16.87 3.75 -8.91
C MET A 126 18.20 4.52 -8.80
N ILE A 127 19.24 4.07 -9.52
CA ILE A 127 20.57 4.72 -9.49
C ILE A 127 20.53 6.12 -10.12
N PRO A 128 19.97 6.33 -11.33
CA PRO A 128 19.79 7.67 -11.87
C PRO A 128 18.98 8.61 -10.97
N GLN A 129 17.90 8.11 -10.35
CA GLN A 129 17.12 8.89 -9.40
C GLN A 129 17.94 9.30 -8.18
N PHE A 130 18.74 8.37 -7.63
CA PHE A 130 19.61 8.68 -6.50
C PHE A 130 20.59 9.81 -6.84
N ILE A 131 21.23 9.75 -8.00
CA ILE A 131 22.17 10.77 -8.45
C ILE A 131 21.49 12.14 -8.58
N ILE A 132 20.29 12.18 -9.16
CA ILE A 132 19.51 13.43 -9.29
C ILE A 132 19.18 14.00 -7.91
N PHE A 133 18.62 13.20 -7.00
CA PHE A 133 18.22 13.67 -5.70
C PHE A 133 19.41 14.00 -4.77
N PHE A 134 20.55 13.31 -4.96
CA PHE A 134 21.80 13.67 -4.30
C PHE A 134 22.29 15.05 -4.74
N LYS A 135 22.31 15.33 -6.06
CA LYS A 135 22.68 16.65 -6.58
C LYS A 135 21.74 17.78 -6.13
N LEU A 136 20.45 17.45 -5.92
CA LEU A 136 19.46 18.38 -5.40
C LEU A 136 19.55 18.58 -3.87
N GLY A 137 20.44 17.87 -3.17
CA GLY A 137 20.54 17.92 -1.71
C GLY A 137 19.30 17.35 -0.99
N TRP A 138 18.58 16.43 -1.63
CA TRP A 138 17.36 15.86 -1.05
C TRP A 138 17.60 14.58 -0.25
N VAL A 139 18.78 13.96 -0.38
CA VAL A 139 19.15 12.77 0.40
C VAL A 139 19.11 13.08 1.89
N ASN A 140 18.80 12.08 2.70
CA ASN A 140 18.52 12.15 4.12
C ASN A 140 17.31 13.04 4.47
N SER A 141 16.28 12.98 3.64
CA SER A 141 14.97 13.62 3.86
C SER A 141 13.85 12.83 3.17
N PHE A 142 12.58 13.16 3.50
CA PHE A 142 11.41 12.55 2.84
C PHE A 142 11.12 13.15 1.45
N LYS A 143 11.83 14.19 1.01
CA LYS A 143 11.59 14.85 -0.29
C LYS A 143 11.63 13.87 -1.49
N PRO A 144 12.67 13.00 -1.65
CA PRO A 144 12.72 12.05 -2.74
C PRO A 144 11.58 11.04 -2.75
N LEU A 145 11.06 10.72 -1.56
CA LEU A 145 10.02 9.72 -1.37
C LEU A 145 8.61 10.28 -1.59
N ILE A 146 8.41 11.57 -1.34
CA ILE A 146 7.08 12.20 -1.35
C ILE A 146 6.86 13.06 -2.60
N ILE A 147 7.81 13.95 -2.94
CA ILE A 147 7.59 14.93 -4.01
C ILE A 147 7.29 14.30 -5.37
N PRO A 148 8.01 13.26 -5.83
CA PRO A 148 7.71 12.61 -7.11
C PRO A 148 6.32 11.99 -7.17
N MET A 149 5.72 11.66 -6.02
CA MET A 149 4.38 11.08 -5.96
C MET A 149 3.28 12.06 -6.41
N PHE A 150 3.56 13.36 -6.39
CA PHE A 150 2.65 14.40 -6.89
C PHE A 150 2.70 14.60 -8.41
N ALA A 151 3.57 13.87 -9.11
CA ALA A 151 3.64 13.91 -10.59
C ALA A 151 2.70 12.88 -11.27
N GLY A 152 1.96 12.09 -10.49
CA GLY A 152 1.13 11.01 -10.98
C GLY A 152 1.91 9.72 -11.18
N GLN A 153 1.22 8.60 -11.00
CA GLN A 153 1.79 7.26 -11.17
C GLN A 153 1.09 6.56 -12.34
N PRO A 154 1.82 6.08 -13.37
CA PRO A 154 1.25 5.54 -14.59
C PRO A 154 0.19 4.46 -14.38
N PHE A 155 0.40 3.56 -13.43
CA PHE A 155 -0.55 2.51 -13.08
C PHE A 155 -1.91 3.10 -12.64
N PHE A 156 -1.91 4.05 -11.71
CA PHE A 156 -3.14 4.66 -11.21
C PHE A 156 -3.77 5.59 -12.25
N ILE A 157 -2.97 6.28 -13.06
CA ILE A 157 -3.47 7.08 -14.20
C ILE A 157 -4.24 6.17 -15.17
N PHE A 158 -3.65 5.04 -15.53
CA PHE A 158 -4.29 4.08 -16.43
C PHE A 158 -5.59 3.52 -15.84
N LEU A 159 -5.56 3.07 -14.59
CA LEU A 159 -6.71 2.50 -13.88
C LEU A 159 -7.87 3.49 -13.82
N MET A 160 -7.60 4.72 -13.37
CA MET A 160 -8.61 5.78 -13.26
C MET A 160 -9.12 6.24 -14.62
N MET A 161 -8.24 6.32 -15.63
CA MET A 161 -8.62 6.69 -16.99
C MET A 161 -9.60 5.67 -17.58
N GLN A 162 -9.39 4.37 -17.39
CA GLN A 162 -10.32 3.34 -17.86
C GLN A 162 -11.69 3.48 -17.19
N PHE A 163 -11.70 3.78 -15.89
CA PHE A 163 -12.94 4.02 -15.16
C PHE A 163 -13.69 5.26 -15.70
N ILE A 164 -12.98 6.39 -15.88
CA ILE A 164 -13.55 7.63 -16.40
C ILE A 164 -14.12 7.43 -17.83
N ARG A 165 -13.45 6.63 -18.68
CA ARG A 165 -13.93 6.31 -20.01
C ARG A 165 -15.24 5.50 -20.02
N GLY A 166 -15.52 4.79 -18.94
CA GLY A 166 -16.78 4.06 -18.76
C GLY A 166 -17.96 4.95 -18.38
N LEU A 167 -17.71 6.20 -17.95
CA LEU A 167 -18.76 7.14 -17.60
C LEU A 167 -19.35 7.78 -18.88
N PRO A 168 -20.69 8.04 -18.94
CA PRO A 168 -21.32 8.73 -20.05
C PRO A 168 -20.71 10.11 -20.30
N ILE A 169 -20.49 10.47 -21.57
CA ILE A 169 -19.92 11.78 -21.93
C ILE A 169 -20.92 12.93 -21.73
N GLU A 170 -22.19 12.59 -21.75
CA GLU A 170 -23.33 13.52 -21.56
C GLU A 170 -23.26 14.24 -20.21
N LEU A 171 -22.63 13.65 -19.22
CA LEU A 171 -22.38 14.29 -17.91
C LEU A 171 -21.44 15.50 -18.03
N ASP A 172 -20.42 15.39 -18.86
CA ASP A 172 -19.50 16.50 -19.13
C ASP A 172 -20.20 17.59 -19.97
N GLU A 173 -21.04 17.20 -20.93
CA GLU A 173 -21.79 18.12 -21.82
C GLU A 173 -22.83 18.91 -21.04
N SER A 174 -23.62 18.25 -20.21
CA SER A 174 -24.60 18.92 -19.33
C SER A 174 -23.93 19.94 -18.41
N ALA A 175 -22.84 19.54 -17.76
CA ALA A 175 -22.11 20.46 -16.89
C ALA A 175 -21.50 21.67 -17.64
N LYS A 176 -21.14 21.51 -18.92
CA LYS A 176 -20.71 22.64 -19.76
C LYS A 176 -21.86 23.60 -20.09
N ILE A 177 -23.07 23.06 -20.37
CA ILE A 177 -24.27 23.86 -20.59
C ILE A 177 -24.58 24.67 -19.31
N ASP A 178 -24.38 24.09 -18.12
CA ASP A 178 -24.51 24.76 -16.82
C ASP A 178 -23.41 25.77 -16.53
N GLY A 179 -22.49 26.04 -17.47
CA GLY A 179 -21.41 27.01 -17.35
C GLY A 179 -20.17 26.55 -16.59
N CYS A 180 -20.03 25.25 -16.29
CA CYS A 180 -18.86 24.73 -15.62
C CYS A 180 -17.62 24.74 -16.53
N ASN A 181 -16.49 25.24 -16.01
CA ASN A 181 -15.20 25.07 -16.67
C ASN A 181 -14.65 23.64 -16.44
N ARG A 182 -13.59 23.26 -17.17
CA ARG A 182 -13.02 21.91 -17.13
C ARG A 182 -12.59 21.45 -15.74
N PHE A 183 -12.06 22.34 -14.92
CA PHE A 183 -11.66 22.03 -13.55
C PHE A 183 -12.87 21.82 -12.65
N GLN A 184 -13.93 22.58 -12.83
CA GLN A 184 -15.20 22.40 -12.12
C GLN A 184 -15.89 21.09 -12.53
N ILE A 185 -15.87 20.73 -13.81
CA ILE A 185 -16.36 19.42 -14.27
C ILE A 185 -15.57 18.28 -13.60
N PHE A 186 -14.24 18.39 -13.57
CA PHE A 186 -13.41 17.41 -12.86
C PHE A 186 -13.79 17.31 -11.39
N THR A 187 -13.80 18.41 -10.66
CA THR A 187 -13.96 18.39 -9.20
C THR A 187 -15.38 18.13 -8.72
N ARG A 188 -16.40 18.62 -9.45
CA ARG A 188 -17.80 18.56 -9.03
C ARG A 188 -18.57 17.38 -9.62
N VAL A 189 -18.15 16.88 -10.78
CA VAL A 189 -18.88 15.82 -11.51
C VAL A 189 -18.04 14.54 -11.54
N ILE A 190 -16.85 14.57 -12.13
CA ILE A 190 -16.08 13.35 -12.39
C ILE A 190 -15.46 12.80 -11.11
N PHE A 191 -14.80 13.63 -10.29
CA PHE A 191 -14.09 13.19 -9.10
C PHE A 191 -15.00 12.46 -8.09
N PRO A 192 -16.23 12.94 -7.78
CA PRO A 192 -17.18 12.18 -6.96
C PRO A 192 -17.63 10.85 -7.60
N LEU A 193 -17.84 10.82 -8.91
CA LEU A 193 -18.29 9.61 -9.61
C LEU A 193 -17.22 8.52 -9.69
N ILE A 194 -15.95 8.89 -9.66
CA ILE A 194 -14.83 7.92 -9.65
C ILE A 194 -14.40 7.50 -8.24
N THR A 195 -15.16 7.85 -7.21
CA THR A 195 -14.85 7.49 -5.81
C THR A 195 -14.49 6.00 -5.63
N PRO A 196 -15.15 5.01 -6.26
CA PRO A 196 -14.78 3.61 -6.10
C PRO A 196 -13.33 3.33 -6.53
N VAL A 197 -12.89 3.85 -7.68
CA VAL A 197 -11.51 3.66 -8.15
C VAL A 197 -10.51 4.51 -7.37
N LEU A 198 -10.91 5.68 -6.83
CA LEU A 198 -10.07 6.47 -5.93
C LEU A 198 -9.78 5.70 -4.64
N ILE A 199 -10.80 5.09 -4.03
CA ILE A 199 -10.65 4.27 -2.82
C ILE A 199 -9.75 3.08 -3.11
N THR A 200 -10.00 2.35 -4.20
CA THR A 200 -9.15 1.22 -4.62
C THR A 200 -7.69 1.66 -4.77
N SER A 201 -7.45 2.77 -5.45
CA SER A 201 -6.10 3.32 -5.64
C SER A 201 -5.45 3.76 -4.33
N THR A 202 -6.24 4.32 -3.41
CA THR A 202 -5.78 4.72 -2.07
C THR A 202 -5.31 3.51 -1.27
N ILE A 203 -6.07 2.40 -1.29
CA ILE A 203 -5.72 1.16 -0.59
C ILE A 203 -4.39 0.60 -1.12
N PHE A 204 -4.27 0.45 -2.46
CA PHE A 204 -3.05 -0.09 -3.06
C PHE A 204 -1.84 0.81 -2.81
N GLN A 205 -2.00 2.12 -2.99
CA GLN A 205 -0.89 3.06 -2.80
C GLN A 205 -0.47 3.14 -1.33
N PHE A 206 -1.43 3.13 -0.38
CA PHE A 206 -1.14 3.08 1.03
C PHE A 206 -0.35 1.82 1.39
N TYR A 207 -0.80 0.66 0.94
CA TYR A 207 -0.12 -0.61 1.14
C TYR A 207 1.32 -0.57 0.60
N TRP A 208 1.51 -0.17 -0.66
CA TRP A 208 2.84 -0.12 -1.28
C TRP A 208 3.79 0.84 -0.58
N LYS A 209 3.29 1.96 -0.07
CA LYS A 209 4.14 2.94 0.62
C LYS A 209 4.40 2.59 2.08
N TRP A 210 3.46 1.91 2.73
CA TRP A 210 3.67 1.41 4.08
C TRP A 210 4.72 0.31 4.13
N ASP A 211 4.72 -0.59 3.16
CA ASP A 211 5.65 -1.72 3.03
C ASP A 211 6.97 -1.33 2.31
N ASP A 212 7.09 -0.10 1.82
CA ASP A 212 8.28 0.35 1.09
C ASP A 212 9.52 0.31 1.99
N PHE A 213 10.44 -0.58 1.64
CA PHE A 213 11.73 -0.74 2.30
C PHE A 213 12.87 -0.09 1.49
N ILE A 214 12.86 -0.30 0.17
CA ILE A 214 13.98 0.08 -0.71
C ILE A 214 14.11 1.60 -0.83
N GLY A 215 12.99 2.32 -0.96
CA GLY A 215 13.00 3.78 -1.03
C GLY A 215 13.61 4.41 0.24
N PRO A 216 13.06 4.12 1.44
CA PRO A 216 13.65 4.56 2.70
C PRO A 216 15.12 4.15 2.88
N LEU A 217 15.50 2.91 2.53
CA LEU A 217 16.87 2.44 2.62
C LEU A 217 17.84 3.28 1.76
N LEU A 218 17.39 3.67 0.57
CA LEU A 218 18.21 4.43 -0.37
C LEU A 218 18.39 5.89 0.03
N PHE A 219 17.33 6.52 0.56
CA PHE A 219 17.31 7.96 0.74
C PHE A 219 17.39 8.45 2.19
N LEU A 220 17.23 7.58 3.18
CA LEU A 220 17.25 7.96 4.60
C LEU A 220 18.50 7.38 5.29
N ASN A 221 19.39 8.24 5.76
CA ASN A 221 20.64 7.83 6.40
C ASN A 221 20.61 7.97 7.93
N SER A 222 19.67 8.76 8.45
CA SER A 222 19.57 9.04 9.89
C SER A 222 18.49 8.15 10.54
N PRO A 223 18.79 7.41 11.61
CA PRO A 223 17.82 6.54 12.28
C PRO A 223 16.53 7.27 12.70
N LYS A 224 16.62 8.55 13.05
CA LYS A 224 15.46 9.39 13.41
C LYS A 224 14.46 9.60 12.26
N LEU A 225 14.85 9.33 11.01
CA LEU A 225 14.00 9.44 9.83
C LEU A 225 13.48 8.08 9.34
N TYR A 226 13.95 6.97 9.92
CA TYR A 226 13.58 5.65 9.42
C TYR A 226 12.08 5.40 9.53
N THR A 227 11.57 4.65 8.55
CA THR A 227 10.21 4.10 8.54
C THR A 227 10.16 2.80 9.33
N VAL A 228 8.97 2.30 9.65
CA VAL A 228 8.78 1.03 10.37
C VAL A 228 9.44 -0.14 9.62
N SER A 229 9.25 -0.24 8.30
CA SER A 229 9.86 -1.29 7.47
C SER A 229 11.39 -1.29 7.56
N LEU A 230 12.01 -0.11 7.53
CA LEU A 230 13.45 0.04 7.65
C LEU A 230 13.93 -0.19 9.10
N ALA A 231 13.19 0.29 10.10
CA ALA A 231 13.54 0.15 11.51
C ALA A 231 13.48 -1.32 11.97
N LEU A 232 12.50 -2.11 11.52
CA LEU A 232 12.42 -3.54 11.82
C LEU A 232 13.69 -4.30 11.42
N ARG A 233 14.37 -3.88 10.35
CA ARG A 233 15.66 -4.43 9.95
C ARG A 233 16.78 -4.15 10.95
N MET A 234 16.74 -2.98 11.62
CA MET A 234 17.77 -2.64 12.63
C MET A 234 17.70 -3.52 13.86
N PHE A 235 16.52 -4.05 14.21
CA PHE A 235 16.39 -5.01 15.32
C PHE A 235 17.07 -6.36 15.03
N SER A 236 17.33 -6.66 13.75
CA SER A 236 17.95 -7.92 13.28
C SER A 236 19.46 -7.78 13.08
N ASP A 237 20.12 -6.83 13.74
CA ASP A 237 21.58 -6.62 13.61
C ASP A 237 22.32 -7.83 14.19
N PRO A 238 23.13 -8.55 13.37
CA PRO A 238 23.90 -9.69 13.82
C PRO A 238 24.99 -9.35 14.86
N MET A 239 25.36 -8.08 15.00
CA MET A 239 26.38 -7.59 15.93
C MET A 239 25.87 -7.46 17.37
N THR A 240 24.56 -7.52 17.57
CA THR A 240 23.93 -7.44 18.90
C THR A 240 23.11 -8.70 19.16
N SER A 241 22.83 -9.00 20.42
CA SER A 241 21.89 -10.09 20.78
C SER A 241 20.51 -9.72 20.24
N THR A 242 20.09 -10.34 19.13
CA THR A 242 18.81 -10.07 18.47
C THR A 242 17.66 -10.45 19.42
N ASP A 243 16.83 -9.49 19.78
CA ASP A 243 15.58 -9.71 20.51
C ASP A 243 14.45 -10.03 19.52
N TRP A 244 14.32 -11.31 19.16
CA TRP A 244 13.30 -11.78 18.24
C TRP A 244 11.88 -11.55 18.74
N GLY A 245 11.66 -11.65 20.05
CA GLY A 245 10.37 -11.35 20.65
C GLY A 245 9.93 -9.91 20.38
N ALA A 246 10.85 -8.95 20.56
CA ALA A 246 10.60 -7.54 20.23
C ALA A 246 10.37 -7.32 18.73
N ILE A 247 11.11 -8.01 17.86
CA ILE A 247 10.90 -7.94 16.39
C ILE A 247 9.50 -8.41 16.03
N PHE A 248 9.06 -9.57 16.53
CA PHE A 248 7.72 -10.09 16.26
C PHE A 248 6.62 -9.21 16.87
N ALA A 249 6.86 -8.62 18.04
CA ALA A 249 5.93 -7.69 18.65
C ALA A 249 5.75 -6.41 17.80
N MET A 250 6.84 -5.80 17.38
CA MET A 250 6.80 -4.60 16.52
C MET A 250 6.31 -4.92 15.10
N GLY A 251 6.68 -6.08 14.56
CA GLY A 251 6.13 -6.60 13.30
C GLY A 251 4.60 -6.77 13.36
N THR A 252 4.09 -7.36 14.44
CA THR A 252 2.65 -7.52 14.68
C THR A 252 1.94 -6.16 14.73
N LEU A 253 2.48 -5.18 15.47
CA LEU A 253 1.93 -3.83 15.51
C LEU A 253 1.98 -3.14 14.13
N SER A 254 3.02 -3.39 13.35
CA SER A 254 3.18 -2.80 12.01
C SER A 254 2.15 -3.30 10.99
N LEU A 255 1.52 -4.45 11.21
CA LEU A 255 0.43 -4.94 10.37
C LEU A 255 -0.90 -4.21 10.64
N LEU A 256 -1.10 -3.65 11.84
CA LEU A 256 -2.39 -3.08 12.22
C LEU A 256 -2.87 -1.96 11.28
N PRO A 257 -2.04 -0.99 10.83
CA PRO A 257 -2.51 0.04 9.91
C PRO A 257 -2.99 -0.51 8.57
N ILE A 258 -2.29 -1.51 8.02
CA ILE A 258 -2.69 -2.16 6.76
C ILE A 258 -4.01 -2.91 6.95
N LEU A 259 -4.13 -3.68 8.03
CA LEU A 259 -5.35 -4.43 8.33
C LEU A 259 -6.54 -3.49 8.54
N LEU A 260 -6.35 -2.37 9.25
CA LEU A 260 -7.40 -1.38 9.47
C LEU A 260 -7.85 -0.74 8.16
N VAL A 261 -6.92 -0.32 7.30
CA VAL A 261 -7.25 0.23 5.97
C VAL A 261 -8.02 -0.81 5.15
N PHE A 262 -7.55 -2.07 5.13
CA PHE A 262 -8.24 -3.14 4.42
C PHE A 262 -9.66 -3.38 4.96
N LEU A 263 -9.83 -3.52 6.27
CA LEU A 263 -11.13 -3.81 6.90
C LEU A 263 -12.15 -2.67 6.67
N ILE A 264 -11.70 -1.42 6.71
CA ILE A 264 -12.58 -0.25 6.48
C ILE A 264 -13.04 -0.21 5.02
N PHE A 265 -12.16 -0.48 4.08
CA PHE A 265 -12.40 -0.25 2.66
C PHE A 265 -12.65 -1.50 1.82
N GLN A 266 -12.63 -2.74 2.39
CA GLN A 266 -12.76 -4.00 1.66
C GLN A 266 -14.00 -4.09 0.75
N LYS A 267 -15.12 -3.47 1.14
CA LYS A 267 -16.35 -3.45 0.33
C LYS A 267 -16.13 -2.80 -1.03
N HIS A 268 -15.38 -1.69 -1.06
CA HIS A 268 -15.09 -0.94 -2.28
C HIS A 268 -14.11 -1.67 -3.22
N LEU A 269 -13.26 -2.55 -2.67
CA LEU A 269 -12.41 -3.41 -3.50
C LEU A 269 -13.23 -4.38 -4.34
N VAL A 270 -14.27 -4.98 -3.75
CA VAL A 270 -15.15 -5.92 -4.46
C VAL A 270 -15.98 -5.20 -5.52
N GLU A 271 -16.52 -4.04 -5.22
CA GLU A 271 -17.30 -3.21 -6.15
C GLU A 271 -16.45 -2.66 -7.30
N GLY A 272 -15.23 -2.18 -7.02
CA GLY A 272 -14.33 -1.64 -8.04
C GLY A 272 -13.84 -2.68 -9.06
N ILE A 273 -13.70 -3.94 -8.65
CA ILE A 273 -13.29 -5.04 -9.54
C ILE A 273 -14.49 -5.60 -10.32
N SER A 274 -15.68 -5.66 -9.71
CA SER A 274 -16.87 -6.25 -10.33
C SER A 274 -17.44 -5.40 -11.49
N THR A 275 -17.31 -4.08 -11.41
CA THR A 275 -17.78 -3.17 -12.51
C THR A 275 -16.92 -3.26 -13.77
N THR A 276 -15.68 -3.72 -13.67
CA THR A 276 -14.82 -3.98 -14.84
C THR A 276 -15.08 -5.34 -15.49
N GLY A 277 -15.70 -6.30 -14.78
CA GLY A 277 -15.95 -7.67 -15.25
C GLY A 277 -17.32 -7.92 -15.87
N LEU A 278 -18.27 -6.98 -15.80
CA LEU A 278 -19.68 -7.19 -16.24
C LEU A 278 -20.01 -6.59 -17.62
N LYS A 279 -19.03 -6.27 -18.45
CA LYS A 279 -19.23 -5.93 -19.87
C LYS A 279 -18.54 -6.97 -20.75
N GLY A 280 -19.03 -8.20 -20.69
CA GLY A 280 -18.81 -9.26 -21.63
C GLY A 280 -20.15 -9.89 -21.98
#